data_5fed8551c806b15f896d6d6b2a7cb711
#
_entry.id   5fed8551c806b15f896d6d6b2a7cb711
#
_cell.length_a   1.000
_cell.length_b   1.000
_cell.length_c   1.000
_cell.angle_alpha   90.00
_cell.angle_beta   90.00
_cell.angle_gamma   90.00
#
_symmetry.space_group_name_H-M   'P 1'
#
loop_
_entity.id
_entity.type
_entity.pdbx_description
1 polymer ?
#
loop_
_entity_poly.entity_id
_entity_poly.type
_entity_poly.pdbx_seq_one_letter_code
_entity_poly.pdbx_strand_id
1 'polypeptide(L)'
;MPDPAGREYQAMRFGYFLNQNNLGLVKPYGQVLSEGRQIARYCDRNGWDSIWTTEHHFGHEGLEVCPNPTLMGVDLAAHTERIRIGQAANIITFRHPIQVAEDLAMLDHLSGGRLEIGIGRGVYPRETVNMKPTADVRNPEVNRALFAETLEVMRRRWT
;
A
#
# COMPACT_ATOMS: atom_id res chain seq x y z
N MET A 1 8.17 -22.16 -24.59
CA MET A 1 8.90 -22.32 -25.89
C MET A 1 9.45 -20.95 -26.25
N PRO A 2 10.70 -20.81 -26.65
CA PRO A 2 11.21 -19.52 -27.11
C PRO A 2 10.48 -19.10 -28.39
N ASP A 3 10.27 -17.78 -28.53
CA ASP A 3 9.78 -17.12 -29.74
C ASP A 3 10.69 -17.46 -30.94
N PRO A 4 10.14 -17.56 -32.16
CA PRO A 4 10.93 -17.69 -33.40
C PRO A 4 12.01 -16.61 -33.60
N ALA A 5 11.91 -15.49 -32.87
CA ALA A 5 12.89 -14.40 -32.82
C ALA A 5 13.91 -14.52 -31.67
N GLY A 6 13.93 -15.62 -30.90
CA GLY A 6 14.87 -15.85 -29.79
C GLY A 6 14.63 -15.00 -28.56
N ARG A 7 13.44 -14.40 -28.40
CA ARG A 7 13.10 -13.61 -27.23
C ARG A 7 12.65 -14.51 -26.09
N GLU A 8 13.26 -14.38 -24.91
CA GLU A 8 12.73 -14.96 -23.69
C GLU A 8 11.52 -14.15 -23.23
N TYR A 9 10.33 -14.73 -23.34
CA TYR A 9 9.16 -14.14 -22.69
C TYR A 9 9.26 -14.34 -21.18
N GLN A 10 9.35 -13.24 -20.43
CA GLN A 10 9.09 -13.32 -18.99
C GLN A 10 7.64 -13.75 -18.77
N ALA A 11 7.42 -14.70 -17.87
CA ALA A 11 6.08 -15.10 -17.50
C ALA A 11 5.29 -13.88 -17.00
N MET A 12 4.04 -13.77 -17.44
CA MET A 12 3.15 -12.70 -16.98
C MET A 12 2.95 -12.83 -15.47
N ARG A 13 3.07 -11.70 -14.76
CA ARG A 13 2.88 -11.63 -13.31
C ARG A 13 1.49 -11.04 -13.01
N PHE A 14 0.79 -11.63 -12.03
CA PHE A 14 -0.54 -11.22 -11.63
C PHE A 14 -0.53 -10.69 -10.20
N GLY A 15 -1.02 -9.46 -10.01
CA GLY A 15 -1.28 -8.87 -8.70
C GLY A 15 -2.77 -8.74 -8.42
N TYR A 16 -3.18 -8.94 -7.17
CA TYR A 16 -4.53 -8.67 -6.70
C TYR A 16 -4.58 -7.30 -6.03
N PHE A 17 -5.49 -6.44 -6.47
CA PHE A 17 -5.75 -5.16 -5.80
C PHE A 17 -6.82 -5.37 -4.73
N LEU A 18 -6.40 -5.38 -3.47
CA LEU A 18 -7.26 -5.58 -2.32
C LEU A 18 -7.95 -4.26 -1.95
N ASN A 19 -9.06 -4.02 -2.59
CA ASN A 19 -9.92 -2.90 -2.29
C ASN A 19 -10.86 -3.28 -1.13
N GLN A 20 -10.55 -2.84 0.08
CA GLN A 20 -11.29 -3.16 1.29
C GLN A 20 -12.57 -2.31 1.38
N ASN A 21 -13.57 -2.63 0.57
CA ASN A 21 -14.84 -1.92 0.56
C ASN A 21 -15.79 -2.41 1.65
N ASN A 22 -16.47 -1.46 2.28
CA ASN A 22 -17.54 -1.66 3.23
C ASN A 22 -18.67 -0.65 2.97
N LEU A 23 -19.25 -0.73 1.77
CA LEU A 23 -20.28 0.22 1.31
C LEU A 23 -21.40 0.37 2.33
N GLY A 24 -21.70 1.62 2.68
CA GLY A 24 -22.68 1.95 3.71
C GLY A 24 -22.24 1.59 5.13
N LEU A 25 -20.96 1.19 5.33
CA LEU A 25 -20.38 0.80 6.64
C LEU A 25 -21.18 -0.28 7.38
N VAL A 26 -21.80 -1.20 6.62
CA VAL A 26 -22.72 -2.21 7.15
C VAL A 26 -22.04 -3.41 7.81
N LYS A 27 -20.77 -3.65 7.52
CA LYS A 27 -19.98 -4.72 8.14
C LYS A 27 -19.18 -4.20 9.34
N PRO A 28 -19.05 -4.97 10.42
CA PRO A 28 -18.03 -4.69 11.43
C PRO A 28 -16.64 -4.66 10.77
N TYR A 29 -15.78 -3.71 11.14
CA TYR A 29 -14.46 -3.55 10.52
C TYR A 29 -13.59 -4.81 10.64
N GLY A 30 -13.70 -5.55 11.75
CA GLY A 30 -13.03 -6.84 11.93
C GLY A 30 -13.41 -7.88 10.87
N GLN A 31 -14.64 -7.82 10.34
CA GLN A 31 -15.05 -8.69 9.23
C GLN A 31 -14.35 -8.29 7.93
N VAL A 32 -14.23 -6.99 7.64
CA VAL A 32 -13.50 -6.50 6.45
C VAL A 32 -12.04 -6.98 6.47
N LEU A 33 -11.38 -6.89 7.63
CA LEU A 33 -10.02 -7.41 7.81
C LEU A 33 -9.95 -8.93 7.61
N SER A 34 -10.92 -9.67 8.16
CA SER A 34 -10.99 -11.13 7.97
C SER A 34 -11.17 -11.53 6.51
N GLU A 35 -12.04 -10.84 5.79
CA GLU A 35 -12.24 -11.05 4.35
C GLU A 35 -10.93 -10.77 3.57
N GLY A 36 -10.23 -9.67 3.91
CA GLY A 36 -8.92 -9.35 3.31
C GLY A 36 -7.89 -10.47 3.52
N ARG A 37 -7.80 -11.03 4.73
CA ARG A 37 -6.93 -12.18 5.03
C ARG A 37 -7.31 -13.43 4.24
N GLN A 38 -8.60 -13.70 4.05
CA GLN A 38 -9.06 -14.85 3.27
C GLN A 38 -8.65 -14.71 1.81
N ILE A 39 -8.82 -13.52 1.23
CA ILE A 39 -8.40 -13.22 -0.14
C ILE A 39 -6.87 -13.37 -0.27
N ALA A 40 -6.10 -12.82 0.67
CA ALA A 40 -4.64 -12.91 0.64
C ALA A 40 -4.16 -14.37 0.67
N ARG A 41 -4.73 -15.19 1.56
CA ARG A 41 -4.42 -16.63 1.63
C ARG A 41 -4.83 -17.37 0.34
N TYR A 42 -5.94 -16.99 -0.26
CA TYR A 42 -6.36 -17.57 -1.54
C TYR A 42 -5.36 -17.23 -2.64
N CYS A 43 -4.99 -15.97 -2.78
CA CYS A 43 -4.00 -15.52 -3.76
C CYS A 43 -2.64 -16.21 -3.56
N ASP A 44 -2.16 -16.27 -2.31
CA ASP A 44 -0.90 -16.91 -1.94
C ASP A 44 -0.85 -18.39 -2.33
N ARG A 45 -1.93 -19.14 -2.05
CA ARG A 45 -2.04 -20.58 -2.37
C ARG A 45 -2.20 -20.86 -3.87
N ASN A 46 -2.77 -19.92 -4.61
CA ASN A 46 -3.08 -20.10 -6.04
C ASN A 46 -2.05 -19.43 -6.96
N GLY A 47 -0.88 -19.06 -6.44
CA GLY A 47 0.27 -18.64 -7.26
C GLY A 47 0.18 -17.21 -7.80
N TRP A 48 -0.60 -16.34 -7.17
CA TRP A 48 -0.55 -14.91 -7.47
C TRP A 48 0.78 -14.31 -7.00
N ASP A 49 1.32 -13.36 -7.76
CA ASP A 49 2.63 -12.77 -7.48
C ASP A 49 2.57 -11.73 -6.34
N SER A 50 1.50 -10.96 -6.27
CA SER A 50 1.39 -9.85 -5.32
C SER A 50 -0.05 -9.55 -4.91
N ILE A 51 -0.20 -8.94 -3.72
CA ILE A 51 -1.44 -8.35 -3.23
C ILE A 51 -1.17 -6.90 -2.83
N TRP A 52 -2.03 -5.98 -3.24
CA TRP A 52 -1.83 -4.54 -3.08
C TRP A 52 -2.95 -3.92 -2.26
N THR A 53 -2.59 -3.12 -1.27
CA THR A 53 -3.52 -2.37 -0.43
C THR A 53 -3.44 -0.88 -0.70
N THR A 54 -4.53 -0.16 -0.42
CA THR A 54 -4.61 1.32 -0.53
C THR A 54 -4.38 2.01 0.80
N GLU A 55 -4.30 3.34 0.79
CA GLU A 55 -4.43 4.17 1.99
C GLU A 55 -5.50 5.24 1.75
N HIS A 56 -6.60 5.14 2.51
CA HIS A 56 -7.68 6.12 2.46
C HIS A 56 -8.23 6.43 3.84
N HIS A 57 -8.64 7.69 4.03
CA HIS A 57 -9.09 8.22 5.30
C HIS A 57 -10.44 8.92 5.16
N PHE A 58 -11.24 8.91 6.24
CA PHE A 58 -12.52 9.63 6.34
C PHE A 58 -13.56 9.23 5.27
N GLY A 59 -13.48 8.01 4.76
CA GLY A 59 -14.41 7.45 3.78
C GLY A 59 -15.75 7.08 4.39
N HIS A 60 -16.69 8.02 4.47
CA HIS A 60 -18.02 7.79 5.04
C HIS A 60 -18.92 6.92 4.15
N GLU A 61 -18.59 6.81 2.88
CA GLU A 61 -19.27 5.92 1.92
C GLU A 61 -18.87 4.45 2.09
N GLY A 62 -17.76 4.20 2.79
CA GLY A 62 -17.21 2.86 2.99
C GLY A 62 -16.42 2.34 1.78
N LEU A 63 -15.92 3.23 0.94
CA LEU A 63 -14.97 2.88 -0.12
C LEU A 63 -13.55 2.86 0.45
N GLU A 64 -12.79 1.81 0.11
CA GLU A 64 -11.35 1.69 0.39
C GLU A 64 -11.00 1.99 1.86
N VAL A 65 -11.61 1.25 2.79
CA VAL A 65 -11.54 1.53 4.23
C VAL A 65 -10.24 1.04 4.89
N CYS A 66 -9.10 1.21 4.23
CA CYS A 66 -7.78 0.89 4.78
C CYS A 66 -7.03 2.17 5.17
N PRO A 67 -6.98 2.53 6.46
CA PRO A 67 -6.34 3.77 6.91
C PRO A 67 -4.82 3.64 7.11
N ASN A 68 -4.28 2.42 7.06
CA ASN A 68 -2.85 2.18 7.26
C ASN A 68 -2.39 0.94 6.51
N PRO A 69 -1.83 1.11 5.29
CA PRO A 69 -1.36 0.01 4.47
C PRO A 69 -0.15 -0.71 5.07
N THR A 70 0.65 -0.05 5.93
CA THR A 70 1.79 -0.68 6.60
C THR A 70 1.32 -1.67 7.66
N LEU A 71 0.40 -1.30 8.53
CA LEU A 71 -0.19 -2.23 9.50
C LEU A 71 -0.95 -3.37 8.81
N MET A 72 -1.70 -3.05 7.75
CA MET A 72 -2.35 -4.08 6.94
C MET A 72 -1.33 -5.02 6.30
N GLY A 73 -0.21 -4.49 5.82
CA GLY A 73 0.91 -5.28 5.28
C GLY A 73 1.50 -6.25 6.29
N VAL A 74 1.70 -5.82 7.55
CA VAL A 74 2.14 -6.71 8.64
C VAL A 74 1.14 -7.83 8.89
N ASP A 75 -0.15 -7.51 8.93
CA ASP A 75 -1.20 -8.50 9.13
C ASP A 75 -1.25 -9.52 7.96
N LEU A 76 -1.16 -9.05 6.73
CA LEU A 76 -1.10 -9.93 5.55
C LEU A 76 0.17 -10.79 5.55
N ALA A 77 1.32 -10.24 5.92
CA ALA A 77 2.58 -10.96 6.02
C ALA A 77 2.51 -12.14 7.01
N ALA A 78 1.84 -11.92 8.15
CA ALA A 78 1.64 -12.96 9.17
C ALA A 78 0.68 -14.07 8.73
N HIS A 79 -0.09 -13.86 7.65
CA HIS A 79 -1.11 -14.81 7.18
C HIS A 79 -0.80 -15.43 5.80
N THR A 80 0.36 -15.12 5.22
CA THR A 80 0.82 -15.58 3.89
C THR A 80 2.29 -15.97 3.93
N GLU A 81 2.75 -16.79 2.97
CA GLU A 81 4.11 -17.32 2.96
C GLU A 81 4.96 -16.81 1.78
N ARG A 82 4.36 -16.59 0.61
CA ARG A 82 5.08 -16.34 -0.64
C ARG A 82 4.70 -15.06 -1.35
N ILE A 83 3.42 -14.70 -1.33
CA ILE A 83 2.88 -13.56 -2.07
C ILE A 83 3.56 -12.26 -1.63
N ARG A 84 3.95 -11.41 -2.59
CA ARG A 84 4.49 -10.08 -2.29
C ARG A 84 3.39 -9.16 -1.82
N ILE A 85 3.74 -8.30 -0.89
CA ILE A 85 2.79 -7.40 -0.20
C ILE A 85 3.06 -5.97 -0.66
N GLY A 86 2.14 -5.46 -1.47
CA GLY A 86 2.24 -4.15 -2.08
C GLY A 86 1.41 -3.09 -1.39
N GLN A 87 1.88 -1.85 -1.49
CA GLN A 87 1.14 -0.66 -1.07
C GLN A 87 0.88 0.21 -2.31
N ALA A 88 -0.38 0.48 -2.63
CA ALA A 88 -0.76 1.28 -3.79
C ALA A 88 -1.85 2.31 -3.46
N ALA A 89 -1.45 3.33 -2.71
CA ALA A 89 -0.10 3.64 -2.28
C ALA A 89 -0.05 3.94 -0.78
N ASN A 90 1.16 3.97 -0.19
CA ASN A 90 1.41 4.60 1.10
C ASN A 90 1.53 6.12 0.88
N ILE A 91 0.74 6.92 1.58
CA ILE A 91 0.74 8.38 1.38
C ILE A 91 1.79 9.02 2.30
N ILE A 92 3.01 9.08 1.80
CA ILE A 92 4.18 9.49 2.59
C ILE A 92 4.14 10.94 3.07
N THR A 93 3.34 11.80 2.44
CA THR A 93 3.19 13.20 2.84
C THR A 93 2.43 13.39 4.16
N PHE A 94 1.69 12.37 4.63
CA PHE A 94 0.89 12.48 5.87
C PHE A 94 1.69 12.26 7.15
N ARG A 95 2.86 11.63 7.05
CA ARG A 95 3.63 11.17 8.21
C ARG A 95 5.02 11.80 8.27
N HIS A 96 5.70 11.58 9.38
CA HIS A 96 7.10 11.94 9.50
C HIS A 96 7.97 11.00 8.65
N PRO A 97 8.85 11.50 7.77
CA PRO A 97 9.58 10.67 6.80
C PRO A 97 10.46 9.58 7.43
N ILE A 98 11.11 9.87 8.57
CA ILE A 98 11.92 8.88 9.27
C ILE A 98 11.05 7.74 9.81
N GLN A 99 9.89 8.04 10.40
CA GLN A 99 8.97 7.02 10.90
C GLN A 99 8.46 6.12 9.76
N VAL A 100 8.09 6.72 8.63
CA VAL A 100 7.66 5.93 7.45
C VAL A 100 8.79 5.01 6.98
N ALA A 101 10.02 5.51 6.92
CA ALA A 101 11.16 4.71 6.50
C ALA A 101 11.44 3.54 7.45
N GLU A 102 11.33 3.77 8.76
CA GLU A 102 11.52 2.73 9.79
C GLU A 102 10.39 1.69 9.79
N ASP A 103 9.13 2.14 9.68
CA ASP A 103 7.96 1.26 9.60
C ASP A 103 8.01 0.34 8.37
N LEU A 104 8.40 0.88 7.21
CA LEU A 104 8.53 0.12 5.97
C LEU A 104 9.71 -0.86 6.03
N ALA A 105 10.85 -0.45 6.58
CA ALA A 105 11.98 -1.35 6.78
C ALA A 105 11.60 -2.51 7.72
N MET A 106 10.89 -2.21 8.82
CA MET A 106 10.42 -3.23 9.75
C MET A 106 9.43 -4.17 9.08
N LEU A 107 8.48 -3.67 8.27
CA LEU A 107 7.56 -4.51 7.50
C LEU A 107 8.31 -5.40 6.50
N ASP A 108 9.34 -4.89 5.83
CA ASP A 108 10.14 -5.71 4.90
C ASP A 108 10.80 -6.88 5.62
N HIS A 109 11.41 -6.64 6.79
CA HIS A 109 11.97 -7.70 7.63
C HIS A 109 10.89 -8.68 8.13
N LEU A 110 9.76 -8.21 8.63
CA LEU A 110 8.67 -9.05 9.12
C LEU A 110 8.04 -9.90 8.01
N SER A 111 8.04 -9.40 6.78
CA SER A 111 7.53 -10.14 5.62
C SER A 111 8.57 -11.08 4.99
N GLY A 112 9.84 -11.06 5.45
CA GLY A 112 10.93 -11.83 4.83
C GLY A 112 11.32 -11.31 3.45
N GLY A 113 11.36 -9.98 3.25
CA GLY A 113 11.74 -9.33 1.98
C GLY A 113 10.64 -9.37 0.92
N ARG A 114 9.38 -9.52 1.31
CA ARG A 114 8.24 -9.60 0.37
C ARG A 114 7.55 -8.25 0.14
N LEU A 115 8.04 -7.16 0.73
CA LEU A 115 7.43 -5.84 0.58
C LEU A 115 7.64 -5.27 -0.82
N GLU A 116 6.58 -4.67 -1.37
CA GLU A 116 6.60 -3.80 -2.57
C GLU A 116 6.06 -2.42 -2.18
N ILE A 117 6.86 -1.39 -2.35
CA ILE A 117 6.50 -0.05 -1.88
C ILE A 117 6.03 0.81 -3.03
N GLY A 118 4.71 1.03 -3.12
CA GLY A 118 4.15 2.12 -3.91
C GLY A 118 3.88 3.32 -3.00
N ILE A 119 4.35 4.48 -3.39
CA ILE A 119 4.22 5.72 -2.62
C ILE A 119 3.36 6.75 -3.34
N GLY A 120 2.60 7.51 -2.57
CA GLY A 120 1.73 8.55 -3.07
C GLY A 120 1.86 9.85 -2.28
N ARG A 121 1.29 10.92 -2.86
CA ARG A 121 1.25 12.26 -2.25
C ARG A 121 -0.15 12.68 -1.79
N GLY A 122 -1.12 11.75 -1.89
CA GLY A 122 -2.53 12.01 -1.64
C GLY A 122 -3.28 12.45 -2.91
N VAL A 123 -4.60 12.21 -2.90
CA VAL A 123 -5.50 12.51 -4.03
C VAL A 123 -6.66 13.38 -3.60
N TYR A 124 -7.27 13.08 -2.44
CA TYR A 124 -8.47 13.75 -1.99
C TYR A 124 -8.17 14.94 -1.07
N PRO A 125 -8.66 16.15 -1.37
CA PRO A 125 -8.47 17.32 -0.49
C PRO A 125 -8.94 17.08 0.93
N ARG A 126 -10.06 16.33 1.12
CA ARG A 126 -10.57 15.96 2.44
C ARG A 126 -9.53 15.23 3.29
N GLU A 127 -8.79 14.29 2.68
CA GLU A 127 -7.76 13.53 3.38
C GLU A 127 -6.54 14.39 3.65
N THR A 128 -6.01 15.03 2.62
CA THR A 128 -4.77 15.78 2.72
C THR A 128 -4.85 16.93 3.72
N VAL A 129 -5.95 17.70 3.73
CA VAL A 129 -6.12 18.82 4.66
C VAL A 129 -6.26 18.34 6.11
N ASN A 130 -7.01 17.26 6.35
CA ASN A 130 -7.23 16.79 7.72
C ASN A 130 -6.05 16.01 8.29
N MET A 131 -5.29 15.28 7.43
CA MET A 131 -4.09 14.57 7.88
C MET A 131 -2.90 15.50 8.07
N LYS A 132 -2.66 16.40 7.14
CA LYS A 132 -1.55 17.37 7.19
C LYS A 132 -1.85 18.57 6.28
N PRO A 133 -2.22 19.75 6.82
CA PRO A 133 -2.62 20.91 6.02
C PRO A 133 -1.58 21.34 4.95
N THR A 134 -0.30 21.16 5.23
CA THR A 134 0.78 21.43 4.27
C THR A 134 0.83 20.42 3.10
N ALA A 135 0.12 19.31 3.19
CA ALA A 135 -0.01 18.32 2.12
C ALA A 135 -1.23 18.56 1.21
N ASP A 136 -1.91 19.71 1.32
CA ASP A 136 -3.13 20.00 0.56
C ASP A 136 -2.88 19.89 -0.96
N VAL A 137 -3.54 18.92 -1.59
CA VAL A 137 -3.39 18.65 -3.04
C VAL A 137 -3.92 19.77 -3.93
N ARG A 138 -4.72 20.71 -3.39
CA ARG A 138 -5.17 21.92 -4.09
C ARG A 138 -4.04 22.94 -4.28
N ASN A 139 -2.95 22.81 -3.49
CA ASN A 139 -1.70 23.53 -3.71
C ASN A 139 -0.63 22.54 -4.25
N PRO A 140 -0.63 22.26 -5.55
CA PRO A 140 0.17 21.19 -6.13
C PRO A 140 1.68 21.44 -6.05
N GLU A 141 2.13 22.68 -6.00
CA GLU A 141 3.56 23.00 -5.89
C GLU A 141 4.09 22.64 -4.50
N VAL A 142 3.42 23.08 -3.45
CA VAL A 142 3.79 22.78 -2.07
C VAL A 142 3.67 21.28 -1.79
N ASN A 143 2.61 20.64 -2.26
CA ASN A 143 2.41 19.21 -2.08
C ASN A 143 3.49 18.37 -2.79
N ARG A 144 3.92 18.76 -4.01
CA ARG A 144 5.01 18.08 -4.73
C ARG A 144 6.36 18.30 -4.05
N ALA A 145 6.63 19.51 -3.57
CA ALA A 145 7.87 19.81 -2.83
C ALA A 145 7.96 18.97 -1.55
N LEU A 146 6.88 18.92 -0.77
CA LEU A 146 6.78 18.09 0.42
C LEU A 146 7.00 16.60 0.12
N PHE A 147 6.40 16.10 -0.95
CA PHE A 147 6.57 14.72 -1.39
C PHE A 147 8.03 14.42 -1.76
N ALA A 148 8.68 15.30 -2.54
CA ALA A 148 10.06 15.13 -2.96
C ALA A 148 11.02 15.17 -1.76
N GLU A 149 10.83 16.10 -0.83
CA GLU A 149 11.62 16.19 0.41
C GLU A 149 11.46 14.92 1.26
N THR A 150 10.20 14.49 1.47
CA THR A 150 9.90 13.28 2.24
C THR A 150 10.57 12.05 1.64
N LEU A 151 10.48 11.87 0.32
CA LEU A 151 11.10 10.77 -0.39
C LEU A 151 12.64 10.79 -0.27
N GLU A 152 13.25 11.97 -0.37
CA GLU A 152 14.71 12.11 -0.24
C GLU A 152 15.18 11.75 1.16
N VAL A 153 14.48 12.19 2.21
CA VAL A 153 14.79 11.80 3.60
C VAL A 153 14.69 10.29 3.79
N MET A 154 13.63 9.67 3.27
CA MET A 154 13.45 8.21 3.34
C MET A 154 14.59 7.47 2.63
N ARG A 155 14.97 7.90 1.42
CA ARG A 155 16.08 7.29 0.67
C ARG A 155 17.39 7.34 1.43
N ARG A 156 17.72 8.49 2.02
CA ARG A 156 18.94 8.65 2.83
C ARG A 156 18.94 7.79 4.10
N ARG A 157 17.76 7.44 4.60
CA ARG A 157 17.65 6.58 5.79
C ARG A 157 17.91 5.11 5.47
N TRP A 158 17.67 4.69 4.24
CA TRP A 158 17.89 3.30 3.79
C TRP A 158 19.28 3.05 3.18
N THR A 159 20.07 4.07 2.94
CA THR A 159 21.45 4.00 2.47
C THR A 159 22.45 4.30 3.59
#